data_c1b86c13f41ee518c41a9826554f2f26
#
_entry.id   c1b86c13f41ee518c41a9826554f2f26
#
_cell.length_a   1.000
_cell.length_b   1.000
_cell.length_c   1.000
_cell.angle_alpha   90.00
_cell.angle_beta   90.00
_cell.angle_gamma   90.00
#
_symmetry.space_group_name_H-M   'P 1'
#
loop_
_entity.id
_entity.type
_entity.pdbx_description
1 polymer ?
#
loop_
_entity_poly.entity_id
_entity_poly.type
_entity_poly.pdbx_seq_one_letter_code
_entity_poly.pdbx_strand_id
1 'polypeptide(L)'
;NFARCKCLGANVLRGPDQLPWDGKLKYDYQLWIDSDIVFNVEKFYQLVLMDEKIASGWYCTEDGKTTSVAHWLDEDDFKGNGGVMNHETLDSIAKRKKPFTVDYAGFGWLLIKHGVFEDEGIKYPWFAPKMQIFESGAVQDMCGEDVSFCLDAKEAGFRIMCDPRIRVGHEKTRVI
;
A
#
# COMPACT_ATOMS: atom_id res chain seq x y z
N ASN A 1 4.25 10.12 -6.19
CA ASN A 1 3.03 10.62 -5.54
C ASN A 1 2.17 11.43 -6.50
N PHE A 2 2.71 12.48 -7.14
CA PHE A 2 1.95 13.29 -8.08
C PHE A 2 1.40 12.47 -9.26
N ALA A 3 2.18 11.53 -9.79
CA ALA A 3 1.74 10.64 -10.87
C ALA A 3 0.52 9.79 -10.46
N ARG A 4 0.54 9.18 -9.26
CA ARG A 4 -0.59 8.39 -8.76
C ARG A 4 -1.87 9.24 -8.58
N CYS A 5 -1.75 10.46 -8.03
CA CYS A 5 -2.88 11.39 -7.98
C CYS A 5 -3.43 11.71 -9.38
N LYS A 6 -2.56 11.87 -10.39
CA LYS A 6 -2.98 12.12 -11.77
C LYS A 6 -3.70 10.92 -12.39
N CYS A 7 -3.32 9.69 -12.06
CA CYS A 7 -4.06 8.49 -12.48
C CYS A 7 -5.51 8.51 -11.96
N LEU A 8 -5.76 9.09 -10.79
CA LEU A 8 -7.10 9.32 -10.25
C LEU A 8 -7.78 10.62 -10.79
N GLY A 9 -7.22 11.24 -11.81
CA GLY A 9 -7.80 12.43 -12.42
C GLY A 9 -7.63 13.72 -11.62
N ALA A 10 -6.65 13.77 -10.69
CA ALA A 10 -6.39 14.96 -9.89
C ALA A 10 -6.13 16.20 -10.74
N ASN A 11 -6.72 17.32 -10.33
CA ASN A 11 -6.51 18.62 -10.93
C ASN A 11 -6.24 19.66 -9.82
N VAL A 12 -5.06 20.24 -9.85
CA VAL A 12 -4.63 21.24 -8.86
C VAL A 12 -5.54 22.46 -8.76
N LEU A 13 -6.35 22.73 -9.78
CA LEU A 13 -7.28 23.84 -9.80
C LEU A 13 -8.61 23.57 -9.11
N ARG A 14 -8.87 22.31 -8.68
CA ARG A 14 -10.13 21.93 -8.02
C ARG A 14 -10.08 22.04 -6.48
N GLY A 15 -8.90 22.28 -5.92
CA GLY A 15 -8.75 22.34 -4.46
C GLY A 15 -8.70 20.97 -3.78
N PRO A 16 -8.78 20.92 -2.42
CA PRO A 16 -8.56 19.70 -1.64
C PRO A 16 -9.76 18.74 -1.62
N ASP A 17 -10.97 19.19 -1.86
CA ASP A 17 -12.20 18.40 -1.70
C ASP A 17 -12.59 17.65 -3.00
N GLN A 18 -11.61 17.31 -3.84
CA GLN A 18 -11.87 16.58 -5.07
C GLN A 18 -11.95 15.07 -4.85
N LEU A 19 -12.87 14.45 -5.59
CA LEU A 19 -13.01 13.00 -5.68
C LEU A 19 -12.20 12.42 -6.87
N PRO A 20 -11.84 11.13 -6.84
CA PRO A 20 -11.28 10.46 -8.01
C PRO A 20 -12.14 10.70 -9.25
N TRP A 21 -11.49 11.08 -10.37
CA TRP A 21 -12.13 11.43 -11.65
C TRP A 21 -13.34 12.37 -11.52
N ASP A 22 -13.34 13.23 -10.50
CA ASP A 22 -14.43 14.18 -10.25
C ASP A 22 -15.78 13.49 -9.93
N GLY A 23 -15.73 12.26 -9.41
CA GLY A 23 -16.92 11.42 -9.16
C GLY A 23 -17.65 10.95 -10.43
N LYS A 24 -17.09 11.19 -11.63
CA LYS A 24 -17.75 10.89 -12.90
C LYS A 24 -17.51 9.48 -13.42
N LEU A 25 -16.39 8.88 -13.05
CA LEU A 25 -16.06 7.51 -13.43
C LEU A 25 -16.66 6.53 -12.42
N LYS A 26 -17.50 5.62 -12.88
CA LYS A 26 -18.00 4.51 -12.08
C LYS A 26 -17.05 3.34 -12.22
N TYR A 27 -16.63 2.78 -11.09
CA TYR A 27 -15.76 1.61 -11.03
C TYR A 27 -16.07 0.79 -9.77
N ASP A 28 -15.78 -0.51 -9.81
CA ASP A 28 -15.91 -1.38 -8.64
C ASP A 28 -14.58 -1.47 -7.88
N TYR A 29 -13.47 -1.55 -8.64
CA TYR A 29 -12.11 -1.71 -8.12
C TYR A 29 -11.10 -0.90 -8.91
N GLN A 30 -10.02 -0.53 -8.25
CA GLN A 30 -8.80 0.00 -8.85
C GLN A 30 -7.67 -0.98 -8.53
N LEU A 31 -7.03 -1.52 -9.55
CA LEU A 31 -5.82 -2.32 -9.39
C LEU A 31 -4.60 -1.45 -9.67
N TRP A 32 -3.74 -1.33 -8.70
CA TRP A 32 -2.45 -0.67 -8.81
C TRP A 32 -1.38 -1.70 -9.12
N ILE A 33 -0.62 -1.42 -10.18
CA ILE A 33 0.45 -2.29 -10.68
C ILE A 33 1.64 -1.42 -11.05
N ASP A 34 2.80 -1.69 -10.46
CA ASP A 34 4.04 -1.06 -10.89
C ASP A 34 4.56 -1.73 -12.16
N SER A 35 5.28 -0.98 -12.99
CA SER A 35 5.71 -1.42 -14.33
C SER A 35 6.69 -2.60 -14.34
N ASP A 36 7.28 -2.93 -13.20
CA ASP A 36 8.23 -4.02 -12.99
C ASP A 36 7.62 -5.25 -12.28
N ILE A 37 6.29 -5.29 -12.18
CA ILE A 37 5.56 -6.43 -11.61
C ILE A 37 5.23 -7.46 -12.70
N VAL A 38 5.56 -8.71 -12.43
CA VAL A 38 5.26 -9.87 -13.29
C VAL A 38 4.14 -10.69 -12.68
N PHE A 39 3.00 -10.72 -13.33
CA PHE A 39 1.79 -11.38 -12.83
C PHE A 39 1.05 -12.15 -13.93
N ASN A 40 0.04 -12.91 -13.53
CA ASN A 40 -0.96 -13.49 -14.41
C ASN A 40 -2.37 -13.09 -13.97
N VAL A 41 -3.35 -13.28 -14.85
CA VAL A 41 -4.74 -12.89 -14.60
C VAL A 41 -5.37 -13.61 -13.39
N GLU A 42 -4.92 -14.82 -13.08
CA GLU A 42 -5.40 -15.58 -11.92
C GLU A 42 -5.12 -14.82 -10.61
N LYS A 43 -3.94 -14.19 -10.49
CA LYS A 43 -3.58 -13.38 -9.32
C LYS A 43 -4.50 -12.18 -9.11
N PHE A 44 -4.99 -11.58 -10.19
CA PHE A 44 -6.02 -10.54 -10.12
C PHE A 44 -7.35 -11.08 -9.59
N TYR A 45 -7.85 -12.20 -10.15
CA TYR A 45 -9.09 -12.79 -9.65
C TYR A 45 -8.99 -13.23 -8.19
N GLN A 46 -7.84 -13.71 -7.75
CA GLN A 46 -7.61 -14.03 -6.34
C GLN A 46 -7.76 -12.81 -5.44
N LEU A 47 -7.27 -11.62 -5.84
CA LEU A 47 -7.51 -10.37 -5.08
C LEU A 47 -8.99 -10.01 -5.03
N VAL A 48 -9.70 -10.08 -6.16
CA VAL A 48 -11.14 -9.78 -6.22
C VAL A 48 -11.94 -10.72 -5.31
N LEU A 49 -11.59 -12.00 -5.28
CA LEU A 49 -12.26 -13.02 -4.45
C LEU A 49 -12.03 -12.84 -2.95
N MET A 50 -11.05 -12.05 -2.53
CA MET A 50 -10.90 -11.68 -1.12
C MET A 50 -12.06 -10.82 -0.61
N ASP A 51 -12.73 -10.09 -1.50
CA ASP A 51 -13.85 -9.17 -1.22
C ASP A 51 -13.54 -8.14 -0.11
N GLU A 52 -12.31 -7.72 0.00
CA GLU A 52 -11.83 -6.74 0.99
C GLU A 52 -11.83 -5.32 0.39
N LYS A 53 -11.90 -4.31 1.26
CA LYS A 53 -11.80 -2.90 0.83
C LYS A 53 -10.44 -2.58 0.25
N ILE A 54 -9.38 -3.11 0.85
CA ILE A 54 -8.01 -3.01 0.37
C ILE A 54 -7.40 -4.40 0.45
N ALA A 55 -7.16 -5.01 -0.71
CA ALA A 55 -6.61 -6.36 -0.86
C ALA A 55 -5.21 -6.29 -1.50
N SER A 56 -4.25 -7.00 -0.92
CA SER A 56 -2.89 -7.07 -1.40
C SER A 56 -2.45 -8.51 -1.64
N GLY A 57 -1.69 -8.70 -2.70
CA GLY A 57 -0.71 -9.77 -2.77
C GLY A 57 0.64 -9.27 -2.23
N TRP A 58 1.70 -9.96 -2.58
CA TRP A 58 3.04 -9.60 -2.18
C TRP A 58 4.08 -9.96 -3.24
N TYR A 59 5.19 -9.27 -3.19
CA TYR A 59 6.38 -9.54 -4.00
C TYR A 59 7.64 -9.37 -3.14
N CYS A 60 8.73 -9.97 -3.60
CA CYS A 60 10.01 -9.84 -2.93
C CYS A 60 10.62 -8.47 -3.22
N THR A 61 11.17 -7.82 -2.20
CA THR A 61 11.89 -6.56 -2.36
C THR A 61 13.29 -6.82 -2.96
N GLU A 62 14.03 -5.75 -3.24
CA GLU A 62 15.33 -5.83 -3.91
C GLU A 62 16.39 -6.59 -3.09
N ASP A 63 16.26 -6.64 -1.78
CA ASP A 63 17.16 -7.35 -0.88
C ASP A 63 17.08 -8.89 -1.02
N GLY A 64 16.04 -9.40 -1.70
CA GLY A 64 15.79 -10.82 -1.88
C GLY A 64 15.38 -11.58 -0.61
N LYS A 65 15.05 -10.90 0.47
CA LYS A 65 14.76 -11.48 1.79
C LYS A 65 13.43 -11.03 2.38
N THR A 66 13.08 -9.75 2.18
CA THR A 66 11.85 -9.15 2.68
C THR A 66 10.80 -9.05 1.59
N THR A 67 9.58 -8.77 1.99
CA THR A 67 8.42 -8.64 1.09
C THR A 67 7.90 -7.21 1.08
N SER A 68 7.02 -6.91 0.12
CA SER A 68 6.35 -5.64 -0.04
C SER A 68 5.26 -5.34 1.00
N VAL A 69 5.14 -6.14 2.05
CA VAL A 69 4.18 -5.94 3.14
C VAL A 69 4.85 -5.88 4.50
N ALA A 70 4.35 -5.03 5.40
CA ALA A 70 4.98 -4.78 6.69
C ALA A 70 3.96 -4.44 7.78
N HIS A 71 4.46 -4.43 9.01
CA HIS A 71 3.74 -4.00 10.20
C HIS A 71 4.41 -2.77 10.81
N TRP A 72 3.59 -1.87 11.38
CA TRP A 72 4.08 -0.76 12.19
C TRP A 72 4.75 -1.29 13.45
N LEU A 73 5.73 -0.56 13.91
CA LEU A 73 6.40 -0.78 15.19
C LEU A 73 6.11 0.40 16.12
N ASP A 74 6.10 0.16 17.41
CA ASP A 74 6.20 1.25 18.37
C ASP A 74 7.58 1.93 18.28
N GLU A 75 7.75 3.02 18.99
CA GLU A 75 8.96 3.84 18.87
C GLU A 75 10.24 3.09 19.27
N ASP A 76 10.19 2.29 20.33
CA ASP A 76 11.35 1.57 20.82
C ASP A 76 11.74 0.42 19.89
N ASP A 77 10.76 -0.32 19.41
CA ASP A 77 10.95 -1.38 18.43
C ASP A 77 11.41 -0.82 17.08
N PHE A 78 10.89 0.33 16.66
CA PHE A 78 11.34 1.00 15.43
C PHE A 78 12.81 1.42 15.52
N LYS A 79 13.24 2.01 16.66
CA LYS A 79 14.65 2.31 16.92
C LYS A 79 15.51 1.05 16.92
N GLY A 80 15.03 0.00 17.61
CA GLY A 80 15.71 -1.31 17.68
C GLY A 80 15.85 -1.99 16.32
N ASN A 81 14.91 -1.76 15.41
CA ASN A 81 14.92 -2.26 14.04
C ASN A 81 15.64 -1.35 13.03
N GLY A 82 16.47 -0.42 13.53
CA GLY A 82 17.27 0.47 12.69
C GLY A 82 16.48 1.53 11.93
N GLY A 83 15.30 1.92 12.41
CA GLY A 83 14.43 2.93 11.78
C GLY A 83 13.66 2.40 10.56
N VAL A 84 13.35 1.11 10.53
CA VAL A 84 12.63 0.46 9.42
C VAL A 84 11.42 -0.29 9.96
N MET A 85 10.31 -0.27 9.23
CA MET A 85 9.13 -1.09 9.54
C MET A 85 9.46 -2.57 9.60
N ASN A 86 8.66 -3.34 10.32
CA ASN A 86 8.78 -4.80 10.39
C ASN A 86 8.20 -5.46 9.14
N HIS A 87 9.02 -5.61 8.11
CA HIS A 87 8.63 -6.30 6.88
C HIS A 87 8.46 -7.80 7.11
N GLU A 88 7.40 -8.38 6.52
CA GLU A 88 7.30 -9.83 6.41
C GLU A 88 8.47 -10.36 5.59
N THR A 89 9.15 -11.39 6.11
CA THR A 89 10.20 -12.08 5.38
C THR A 89 9.63 -13.18 4.49
N LEU A 90 10.41 -13.70 3.54
CA LEU A 90 10.01 -14.87 2.75
C LEU A 90 9.66 -16.07 3.65
N ASP A 91 10.43 -16.26 4.73
CA ASP A 91 10.20 -17.36 5.68
C ASP A 91 8.93 -17.16 6.54
N SER A 92 8.65 -15.91 6.95
CA SER A 92 7.46 -15.62 7.75
C SER A 92 6.18 -15.77 6.93
N ILE A 93 6.17 -15.23 5.70
CA ILE A 93 4.99 -15.30 4.83
C ILE A 93 4.71 -16.72 4.36
N ALA A 94 5.76 -17.55 4.15
CA ALA A 94 5.62 -18.96 3.77
C ALA A 94 4.92 -19.82 4.85
N LYS A 95 4.98 -19.42 6.10
CA LYS A 95 4.30 -20.08 7.22
C LYS A 95 2.83 -19.75 7.31
N ARG A 96 2.39 -18.63 6.71
CA ARG A 96 1.00 -18.20 6.73
C ARG A 96 0.16 -19.01 5.75
N LYS A 97 -1.04 -19.38 6.15
CA LYS A 97 -1.97 -20.20 5.33
C LYS A 97 -3.27 -19.48 4.95
N LYS A 98 -3.53 -18.35 5.59
CA LYS A 98 -4.77 -17.56 5.42
C LYS A 98 -4.43 -16.10 5.24
N PRO A 99 -5.32 -15.31 4.61
CA PRO A 99 -5.19 -13.87 4.58
C PRO A 99 -5.01 -13.29 5.99
N PHE A 100 -4.22 -12.25 6.11
CA PHE A 100 -3.89 -11.58 7.36
C PHE A 100 -3.79 -10.07 7.15
N THR A 101 -4.00 -9.34 8.24
CA THR A 101 -3.92 -7.88 8.22
C THR A 101 -2.45 -7.44 8.21
N VAL A 102 -2.15 -6.42 7.42
CA VAL A 102 -0.87 -5.72 7.40
C VAL A 102 -1.12 -4.23 7.60
N ASP A 103 -0.11 -3.50 8.04
CA ASP A 103 -0.20 -2.04 8.18
C ASP A 103 0.28 -1.30 6.94
N TYR A 104 1.11 -1.96 6.13
CA TYR A 104 1.66 -1.45 4.90
C TYR A 104 1.65 -2.52 3.81
N ALA A 105 1.30 -2.11 2.61
CA ALA A 105 1.47 -2.89 1.38
C ALA A 105 1.93 -1.97 0.24
N GLY A 106 2.96 -2.38 -0.46
CA GLY A 106 3.45 -1.67 -1.64
C GLY A 106 2.44 -1.67 -2.77
N PHE A 107 2.37 -0.57 -3.50
CA PHE A 107 1.40 -0.36 -4.59
C PHE A 107 1.71 -1.12 -5.88
N GLY A 108 2.75 -1.96 -5.89
CA GLY A 108 3.06 -2.82 -7.02
C GLY A 108 1.99 -3.86 -7.32
N TRP A 109 1.23 -4.32 -6.31
CA TRP A 109 0.12 -5.26 -6.50
C TRP A 109 -0.95 -5.08 -5.42
N LEU A 110 -1.76 -4.04 -5.57
CA LEU A 110 -2.76 -3.62 -4.59
C LEU A 110 -4.11 -3.36 -5.28
N LEU A 111 -5.18 -3.99 -4.79
CA LEU A 111 -6.55 -3.79 -5.23
C LEU A 111 -7.30 -2.96 -4.20
N ILE A 112 -7.91 -1.87 -4.65
CA ILE A 112 -8.68 -0.96 -3.81
C ILE A 112 -10.12 -0.90 -4.33
N LYS A 113 -11.09 -1.22 -3.47
CA LYS A 113 -12.51 -1.20 -3.80
C LYS A 113 -13.04 0.23 -3.79
N HIS A 114 -14.01 0.51 -4.65
CA HIS A 114 -14.76 1.77 -4.61
C HIS A 114 -15.26 2.08 -3.19
N GLY A 115 -15.24 3.36 -2.81
CA GLY A 115 -15.61 3.84 -1.49
C GLY A 115 -14.42 4.01 -0.54
N VAL A 116 -13.19 3.64 -0.93
CA VAL A 116 -11.98 3.94 -0.13
C VAL A 116 -11.50 5.35 -0.42
N PHE A 117 -11.25 5.69 -1.69
CA PHE A 117 -10.81 7.05 -2.06
C PHE A 117 -11.92 8.10 -1.98
N GLU A 118 -13.15 7.68 -1.82
CA GLU A 118 -14.32 8.52 -1.62
C GLU A 118 -14.65 8.75 -0.15
N ASP A 119 -13.92 8.12 0.77
CA ASP A 119 -14.08 8.29 2.22
C ASP A 119 -13.56 9.65 2.69
N GLU A 120 -14.28 10.27 3.63
CA GLU A 120 -13.91 11.59 4.18
C GLU A 120 -12.57 11.60 4.91
N GLY A 121 -12.08 10.45 5.37
CA GLY A 121 -10.76 10.27 5.96
C GLY A 121 -9.63 10.19 4.93
N ILE A 122 -9.93 9.95 3.65
CA ILE A 122 -8.95 9.80 2.57
C ILE A 122 -9.01 11.00 1.62
N LYS A 123 -8.31 12.07 1.93
CA LYS A 123 -8.39 13.33 1.18
C LYS A 123 -7.28 13.52 0.15
N TYR A 124 -7.60 14.29 -0.89
CA TYR A 124 -6.57 14.80 -1.79
C TYR A 124 -5.61 15.76 -1.04
N PRO A 125 -4.30 15.63 -1.28
CA PRO A 125 -3.62 14.71 -2.21
C PRO A 125 -3.45 13.30 -1.64
N TRP A 126 -4.16 12.32 -2.20
CA TRP A 126 -4.26 10.93 -1.72
C TRP A 126 -2.93 10.20 -1.53
N PHE A 127 -1.86 10.72 -2.11
CA PHE A 127 -0.52 10.13 -2.10
C PHE A 127 0.56 11.15 -1.71
N ALA A 128 0.23 12.09 -0.85
CA ALA A 128 1.23 13.05 -0.36
C ALA A 128 2.18 12.37 0.63
N PRO A 129 3.50 12.52 0.48
CA PRO A 129 4.42 12.14 1.54
C PRO A 129 4.07 12.84 2.84
N LYS A 130 4.16 12.12 3.96
CA LYS A 130 3.86 12.63 5.29
C LYS A 130 5.06 12.49 6.22
N MET A 131 5.15 13.38 7.18
CA MET A 131 6.04 13.19 8.32
C MET A 131 5.27 12.41 9.39
N GLN A 132 5.74 11.21 9.71
CA GLN A 132 5.30 10.48 10.89
C GLN A 132 6.15 10.91 12.08
N ILE A 133 5.51 11.35 13.15
CA ILE A 133 6.15 11.74 14.39
C ILE A 133 5.73 10.74 15.46
N PHE A 134 6.70 10.09 16.09
CA PHE A 134 6.46 9.15 17.18
C PHE A 134 6.11 9.90 18.48
N GLU A 135 5.57 9.18 19.46
CA GLU A 135 5.00 9.77 20.69
C GLU A 135 5.97 10.68 21.44
N SER A 136 7.25 10.36 21.48
CA SER A 136 8.27 11.20 22.13
C SER A 136 8.54 12.51 21.40
N GLY A 137 8.14 12.62 20.13
CA GLY A 137 8.53 13.71 19.24
C GLY A 137 10.01 13.74 18.81
N ALA A 138 10.83 12.85 19.38
CA ALA A 138 12.26 12.79 19.08
C ALA A 138 12.59 11.94 17.85
N VAL A 139 11.70 11.00 17.51
CA VAL A 139 11.82 10.15 16.34
C VAL A 139 10.81 10.59 15.29
N GLN A 140 11.29 10.83 14.09
CA GLN A 140 10.47 11.27 12.95
C GLN A 140 10.92 10.51 11.71
N ASP A 141 9.96 10.12 10.88
CA ASP A 141 10.21 9.45 9.60
C ASP A 141 9.43 10.13 8.48
N MET A 142 10.06 10.29 7.33
CA MET A 142 9.41 10.79 6.13
C MET A 142 8.84 9.63 5.35
N CYS A 143 7.53 9.43 5.48
CA CYS A 143 6.82 8.39 4.76
C CYS A 143 6.65 8.74 3.27
N GLY A 144 7.03 7.82 2.39
CA GLY A 144 6.72 7.88 0.96
C GLY A 144 5.21 7.78 0.68
N GLU A 145 4.85 7.92 -0.60
CA GLU A 145 3.44 8.02 -1.00
C GLU A 145 2.58 6.81 -0.65
N ASP A 146 3.10 5.61 -0.84
CA ASP A 146 2.40 4.36 -0.54
C ASP A 146 2.28 4.11 0.96
N VAL A 147 3.31 4.43 1.73
CA VAL A 147 3.28 4.38 3.19
C VAL A 147 2.27 5.39 3.74
N SER A 148 2.28 6.62 3.22
CA SER A 148 1.34 7.68 3.64
C SER A 148 -0.11 7.30 3.36
N PHE A 149 -0.41 6.71 2.19
CA PHE A 149 -1.75 6.20 1.91
C PHE A 149 -2.17 5.10 2.89
N CYS A 150 -1.27 4.16 3.21
CA CYS A 150 -1.57 3.10 4.17
C CYS A 150 -1.86 3.65 5.58
N LEU A 151 -1.15 4.71 6.00
CA LEU A 151 -1.44 5.43 7.24
C LEU A 151 -2.83 6.06 7.20
N ASP A 152 -3.16 6.81 6.13
CA ASP A 152 -4.48 7.43 5.96
C ASP A 152 -5.60 6.40 5.97
N ALA A 153 -5.41 5.29 5.25
CA ALA A 153 -6.37 4.21 5.21
C ALA A 153 -6.62 3.61 6.61
N LYS A 154 -5.56 3.41 7.39
CA LYS A 154 -5.66 2.91 8.76
C LYS A 154 -6.36 3.90 9.68
N GLU A 155 -6.03 5.18 9.60
CA GLU A 155 -6.67 6.26 10.37
C GLU A 155 -8.17 6.39 10.03
N ALA A 156 -8.54 6.20 8.76
CA ALA A 156 -9.93 6.14 8.30
C ALA A 156 -10.66 4.84 8.67
N GLY A 157 -10.00 3.90 9.37
CA GLY A 157 -10.59 2.64 9.83
C GLY A 157 -10.57 1.50 8.82
N PHE A 158 -9.90 1.64 7.68
CA PHE A 158 -9.73 0.55 6.71
C PHE A 158 -8.64 -0.43 7.15
N ARG A 159 -8.89 -1.70 6.85
CA ARG A 159 -7.89 -2.76 7.00
C ARG A 159 -7.25 -3.05 5.64
N ILE A 160 -5.96 -3.28 5.63
CA ILE A 160 -5.23 -3.79 4.48
C ILE A 160 -5.05 -5.29 4.69
N MET A 161 -5.61 -6.09 3.80
CA MET A 161 -5.56 -7.55 3.88
C MET A 161 -4.58 -8.12 2.85
N CYS A 162 -3.58 -8.85 3.29
CA CYS A 162 -2.64 -9.57 2.42
C CYS A 162 -2.98 -11.06 2.38
N ASP A 163 -3.08 -11.64 1.18
CA ASP A 163 -3.17 -13.10 1.02
C ASP A 163 -1.77 -13.67 0.70
N PRO A 164 -1.20 -14.51 1.59
CA PRO A 164 0.13 -15.08 1.38
C PRO A 164 0.25 -15.98 0.15
N ARG A 165 -0.88 -16.44 -0.41
CA ARG A 165 -0.94 -17.26 -1.62
C ARG A 165 -0.85 -16.43 -2.91
N ILE A 166 -1.07 -15.12 -2.83
CA ILE A 166 -1.03 -14.19 -3.96
C ILE A 166 0.38 -13.59 -4.07
N ARG A 167 1.31 -14.40 -4.56
CA ARG A 167 2.65 -13.93 -4.88
C ARG A 167 2.72 -13.50 -6.34
N VAL A 168 3.32 -12.34 -6.60
CA VAL A 168 3.68 -11.85 -7.94
C VAL A 168 5.20 -11.70 -8.05
N GLY A 169 5.70 -11.66 -9.28
CA GLY A 169 7.12 -11.41 -9.55
C GLY A 169 7.44 -9.92 -9.47
N HIS A 170 8.69 -9.60 -9.20
CA HIS A 170 9.23 -8.25 -9.20
C HIS A 170 10.54 -8.29 -9.99
N GLU A 171 10.52 -7.74 -11.20
CA GLU A 171 11.68 -7.73 -12.07
C GLU A 171 12.61 -6.59 -11.68
N LYS A 172 13.87 -6.91 -11.40
CA LYS A 172 14.92 -5.92 -11.12
C LYS A 172 16.09 -6.15 -12.05
N THR A 173 16.41 -5.14 -12.83
CA THR A 173 17.61 -5.15 -13.67
C THR A 173 18.78 -4.65 -12.83
N ARG A 174 19.80 -5.49 -12.68
CA ARG A 174 21.08 -5.07 -12.08
C ARG A 174 22.05 -4.76 -13.21
N VAL A 175 22.60 -3.56 -13.22
CA VAL A 175 23.79 -3.24 -14.02
C VAL A 175 25.00 -3.69 -13.18
N ILE A 176 25.74 -4.67 -13.72
CA ILE A 176 26.96 -5.20 -13.12
C ILE A 176 28.15 -4.50 -13.75
#